data_557fc7c17db3f908e57c98f801f4d001
#
_entry.id   557fc7c17db3f908e57c98f801f4d001
#
_cell.length_a   1.000
_cell.length_b   1.000
_cell.length_c   1.000
_cell.angle_alpha   90.00
_cell.angle_beta   90.00
_cell.angle_gamma   90.00
#
_symmetry.space_group_name_H-M   'P 1'
#
loop_
_entity.id
_entity.type
_entity.pdbx_description
1 polymer ?
#
loop_
_entity_poly.entity_id
_entity_poly.type
_entity_poly.pdbx_seq_one_letter_code
_entity_poly.pdbx_strand_id
1 'polypeptide(L)'
;MTIDPTPHSAHQHRSLARLLVVEPNRSALTVMATRLGDAGYRIIACNNPANAPAEMHRARIDLVLAELRMAPISGIELTRRIRDDTALRATPIILITGKSDSAGAVDGFAAGADDVVAKPFYFEVLIARIARRIARAQSERELLNDKATLDARVVTRAIQLGEMRVALEASEAERDRLERIVGRA
;
A
#
# COMPACT_ATOMS: atom_id res chain seq x y z
N MET A 1 32.31 37.14 -8.49
CA MET A 1 31.71 36.03 -9.27
C MET A 1 31.15 35.06 -8.25
N THR A 2 29.93 35.36 -7.84
CA THR A 2 29.27 34.70 -6.70
C THR A 2 28.32 33.63 -7.29
N ILE A 3 28.61 32.37 -7.00
CA ILE A 3 27.77 31.23 -7.44
C ILE A 3 26.74 31.05 -6.32
N ASP A 4 25.50 31.38 -6.61
CA ASP A 4 24.35 31.16 -5.76
C ASP A 4 23.83 29.70 -5.99
N PRO A 5 23.90 28.80 -5.00
CA PRO A 5 23.29 27.50 -5.13
C PRO A 5 21.83 27.61 -4.71
N THR A 6 20.94 27.83 -5.67
CA THR A 6 19.50 27.70 -5.48
C THR A 6 19.18 26.23 -5.15
N PRO A 7 18.67 25.91 -3.97
CA PRO A 7 18.15 24.57 -3.72
C PRO A 7 16.86 24.41 -4.52
N HIS A 8 16.87 23.50 -5.49
CA HIS A 8 15.69 23.02 -6.19
C HIS A 8 14.72 22.41 -5.17
N SER A 9 13.84 23.26 -4.69
CA SER A 9 12.68 22.87 -3.90
C SER A 9 11.69 22.17 -4.81
N ALA A 10 11.93 20.88 -5.06
CA ALA A 10 10.92 19.98 -5.59
C ALA A 10 9.89 19.71 -4.49
N HIS A 11 9.05 20.70 -4.20
CA HIS A 11 7.80 20.48 -3.48
C HIS A 11 6.83 19.73 -4.39
N GLN A 12 7.12 18.43 -4.60
CA GLN A 12 6.08 17.49 -4.96
C GLN A 12 4.99 17.65 -3.89
N HIS A 13 3.76 17.95 -4.30
CA HIS A 13 2.57 17.86 -3.47
C HIS A 13 2.39 16.41 -3.04
N ARG A 14 3.19 15.96 -2.07
CA ARG A 14 2.96 14.70 -1.39
C ARG A 14 1.65 14.86 -0.63
N SER A 15 0.58 14.28 -1.16
CA SER A 15 -0.64 14.14 -0.39
C SER A 15 -0.27 13.59 0.98
N LEU A 16 -0.63 14.31 2.04
CA LEU A 16 -0.31 13.90 3.42
C LEU A 16 -0.88 12.50 3.65
N ALA A 17 -0.03 11.58 4.10
CA ALA A 17 -0.45 10.20 4.37
C ALA A 17 -1.57 10.18 5.41
N ARG A 18 -2.58 9.33 5.17
CA ARG A 18 -3.77 9.24 6.01
C ARG A 18 -3.68 8.03 6.93
N LEU A 19 -3.74 8.30 8.23
CA LEU A 19 -3.72 7.29 9.26
C LEU A 19 -5.11 7.08 9.85
N LEU A 20 -5.52 5.83 10.00
CA LEU A 20 -6.66 5.46 10.83
C LEU A 20 -6.14 5.11 12.23
N VAL A 21 -6.52 5.88 13.24
CA VAL A 21 -6.13 5.66 14.62
C VAL A 21 -7.33 5.09 15.37
N VAL A 22 -7.20 3.85 15.85
CA VAL A 22 -8.27 3.12 16.54
C VAL A 22 -7.91 2.96 18.02
N GLU A 23 -8.55 3.74 18.86
CA GLU A 23 -8.30 3.77 20.31
C GLU A 23 -9.62 4.11 21.03
N PRO A 24 -10.19 3.18 21.82
CA PRO A 24 -11.45 3.41 22.54
C PRO A 24 -11.38 4.51 23.60
N ASN A 25 -10.21 4.71 24.21
CA ASN A 25 -10.01 5.78 25.19
C ASN A 25 -9.92 7.12 24.46
N ARG A 26 -10.93 7.96 24.63
CA ARG A 26 -11.04 9.27 23.95
C ARG A 26 -9.85 10.20 24.24
N SER A 27 -9.35 10.24 25.48
CA SER A 27 -8.22 11.09 25.84
C SER A 27 -6.94 10.63 25.16
N ALA A 28 -6.67 9.31 25.15
CA ALA A 28 -5.54 8.73 24.45
C ALA A 28 -5.65 8.96 22.93
N LEU A 29 -6.83 8.76 22.36
CA LEU A 29 -7.12 9.01 20.94
C LEU A 29 -6.84 10.47 20.57
N THR A 30 -7.30 11.42 21.39
CA THR A 30 -7.04 12.85 21.15
C THR A 30 -5.54 13.17 21.17
N VAL A 31 -4.81 12.66 22.16
CA VAL A 31 -3.34 12.87 22.24
C VAL A 31 -2.64 12.30 21.02
N MET A 32 -2.99 11.09 20.61
CA MET A 32 -2.41 10.45 19.42
C MET A 32 -2.75 11.23 18.15
N ALA A 33 -4.00 11.63 17.98
CA ALA A 33 -4.44 12.39 16.82
C ALA A 33 -3.72 13.74 16.70
N THR A 34 -3.57 14.46 17.82
CA THR A 34 -2.82 15.75 17.86
C THR A 34 -1.35 15.54 17.49
N ARG A 35 -0.65 14.64 18.19
CA ARG A 35 0.77 14.42 17.99
C ARG A 35 1.12 13.93 16.57
N LEU A 36 0.30 13.05 16.02
CA LEU A 36 0.48 12.55 14.65
C LEU A 36 0.06 13.60 13.62
N GLY A 37 -0.95 14.43 13.92
CA GLY A 37 -1.33 15.57 13.10
C GLY A 37 -0.21 16.62 13.01
N ASP A 38 0.41 16.95 14.14
CA ASP A 38 1.56 17.86 14.20
C ASP A 38 2.78 17.34 13.42
N ALA A 39 2.90 15.99 13.32
CA ALA A 39 3.91 15.33 12.49
C ALA A 39 3.56 15.31 10.99
N GLY A 40 2.45 15.92 10.58
CA GLY A 40 2.07 16.08 9.17
C GLY A 40 1.22 14.93 8.59
N TYR A 41 0.58 14.11 9.41
CA TYR A 41 -0.36 13.08 8.96
C TYR A 41 -1.81 13.60 8.97
N ARG A 42 -2.63 13.07 8.07
CA ARG A 42 -4.09 13.22 8.13
C ARG A 42 -4.66 12.12 9.00
N ILE A 43 -5.38 12.47 10.06
CA ILE A 43 -5.88 11.48 11.03
C ILE A 43 -7.37 11.27 10.85
N ILE A 44 -7.76 9.99 10.74
CA ILE A 44 -9.13 9.54 10.97
C ILE A 44 -9.14 8.88 12.35
N ALA A 45 -9.80 9.54 13.29
CA ALA A 45 -9.91 9.08 14.67
C ALA A 45 -11.12 8.16 14.81
N CYS A 46 -10.90 6.95 15.29
CA CYS A 46 -11.93 5.93 15.46
C CYS A 46 -11.92 5.41 16.91
N ASN A 47 -12.93 5.75 17.67
CA ASN A 47 -13.06 5.30 19.07
C ASN A 47 -13.86 3.99 19.22
N ASN A 48 -14.41 3.48 18.13
CA ASN A 48 -15.09 2.17 18.12
C ASN A 48 -14.42 1.26 17.07
N PRO A 49 -13.69 0.22 17.49
CA PRO A 49 -12.97 -0.65 16.55
C PRO A 49 -13.88 -1.37 15.56
N ALA A 50 -15.15 -1.57 15.87
CA ALA A 50 -16.11 -2.18 14.94
C ALA A 50 -16.38 -1.31 13.69
N ASN A 51 -16.17 0.00 13.77
CA ASN A 51 -16.37 0.93 12.67
C ASN A 51 -15.13 1.06 11.76
N ALA A 52 -13.97 0.59 12.20
CA ALA A 52 -12.71 0.79 11.49
C ALA A 52 -12.73 0.25 10.04
N PRO A 53 -13.27 -0.95 9.73
CA PRO A 53 -13.35 -1.40 8.35
C PRO A 53 -14.21 -0.50 7.45
N ALA A 54 -15.32 0.01 7.98
CA ALA A 54 -16.20 0.93 7.25
C ALA A 54 -15.48 2.25 6.92
N GLU A 55 -14.69 2.80 7.85
CA GLU A 55 -13.88 3.99 7.59
C GLU A 55 -12.80 3.73 6.52
N MET A 56 -12.21 2.53 6.51
CA MET A 56 -11.23 2.12 5.51
C MET A 56 -11.83 1.98 4.10
N HIS A 57 -13.09 1.57 3.98
CA HIS A 57 -13.80 1.55 2.69
C HIS A 57 -14.23 2.93 2.20
N ARG A 58 -14.49 3.87 3.12
CA ARG A 58 -14.88 5.25 2.77
C ARG A 58 -13.72 6.10 2.27
N ALA A 59 -12.52 5.82 2.75
CA ALA A 59 -11.35 6.62 2.43
C ALA A 59 -10.11 5.74 2.34
N ARG A 60 -9.23 6.07 1.38
CA ARG A 60 -7.93 5.42 1.31
C ARG A 60 -7.15 5.68 2.59
N ILE A 61 -6.76 4.61 3.27
CA ILE A 61 -5.92 4.62 4.46
C ILE A 61 -4.52 4.14 4.07
N ASP A 62 -3.50 4.87 4.50
CA ASP A 62 -2.11 4.52 4.23
C ASP A 62 -1.48 3.68 5.35
N LEU A 63 -2.04 3.75 6.58
CA LEU A 63 -1.67 2.90 7.71
C LEU A 63 -2.76 2.91 8.79
N VAL A 64 -2.99 1.75 9.41
CA VAL A 64 -3.82 1.60 10.60
C VAL A 64 -2.92 1.54 11.83
N LEU A 65 -3.23 2.36 12.83
CA LEU A 65 -2.62 2.34 14.15
C LEU A 65 -3.72 1.99 15.15
N ALA A 66 -3.65 0.84 15.81
CA ALA A 66 -4.72 0.36 16.67
C ALA A 66 -4.22 -0.14 18.03
N GLU A 67 -4.97 0.15 19.09
CA GLU A 67 -4.74 -0.48 20.39
C GLU A 67 -5.01 -1.99 20.28
N LEU A 68 -4.16 -2.81 20.90
CA LEU A 68 -4.27 -4.26 20.84
C LEU A 68 -5.45 -4.76 21.68
N ARG A 69 -5.62 -4.22 22.88
CA ARG A 69 -6.68 -4.62 23.82
C ARG A 69 -7.85 -3.64 23.76
N MET A 70 -8.88 -3.99 22.99
CA MET A 70 -10.08 -3.18 22.78
C MET A 70 -11.35 -4.02 22.94
N ALA A 71 -12.49 -3.34 23.12
CA ALA A 71 -13.83 -3.89 23.02
C ALA A 71 -14.65 -3.01 22.05
N PRO A 72 -15.64 -3.56 21.32
CA PRO A 72 -16.12 -4.95 21.34
C PRO A 72 -15.23 -5.95 20.59
N ILE A 73 -14.31 -5.51 19.74
CA ILE A 73 -13.33 -6.35 19.06
C ILE A 73 -11.91 -5.90 19.41
N SER A 74 -10.99 -6.86 19.55
CA SER A 74 -9.58 -6.58 19.83
C SER A 74 -8.86 -6.09 18.57
N GLY A 75 -7.67 -5.47 18.75
CA GLY A 75 -6.79 -5.13 17.64
C GLY A 75 -6.35 -6.36 16.83
N ILE A 76 -6.21 -7.51 17.47
CA ILE A 76 -5.93 -8.79 16.81
C ILE A 76 -7.07 -9.19 15.88
N GLU A 77 -8.30 -9.15 16.37
CA GLU A 77 -9.48 -9.46 15.56
C GLU A 77 -9.69 -8.45 14.43
N LEU A 78 -9.48 -7.16 14.69
CA LEU A 78 -9.49 -6.12 13.66
C LEU A 78 -8.44 -6.41 12.57
N THR A 79 -7.23 -6.79 12.97
CA THR A 79 -6.16 -7.14 12.04
C THR A 79 -6.57 -8.29 11.14
N ARG A 80 -7.13 -9.38 11.69
CA ARG A 80 -7.61 -10.51 10.89
C ARG A 80 -8.66 -10.09 9.89
N ARG A 81 -9.67 -9.32 10.31
CA ARG A 81 -10.72 -8.80 9.40
C ARG A 81 -10.15 -7.96 8.26
N ILE A 82 -9.15 -7.12 8.53
CA ILE A 82 -8.47 -6.33 7.49
C ILE A 82 -7.68 -7.24 6.54
N ARG A 83 -7.03 -8.30 7.04
CA ARG A 83 -6.25 -9.25 6.20
C ARG A 83 -7.14 -10.16 5.35
N ASP A 84 -8.32 -10.49 5.83
CA ASP A 84 -9.32 -11.29 5.10
C ASP A 84 -10.00 -10.48 3.99
N ASP A 85 -10.04 -9.15 4.10
CA ASP A 85 -10.60 -8.26 3.08
C ASP A 85 -9.61 -8.00 1.95
N THR A 86 -9.95 -8.42 0.74
CA THR A 86 -9.08 -8.31 -0.44
C THR A 86 -8.72 -6.87 -0.81
N ALA A 87 -9.59 -5.90 -0.52
CA ALA A 87 -9.37 -4.49 -0.79
C ALA A 87 -8.49 -3.81 0.27
N LEU A 88 -8.49 -4.32 1.50
CA LEU A 88 -7.84 -3.70 2.65
C LEU A 88 -6.56 -4.42 3.08
N ARG A 89 -6.39 -5.69 2.76
CA ARG A 89 -5.31 -6.57 3.27
C ARG A 89 -3.89 -6.06 3.08
N ALA A 90 -3.66 -5.21 2.09
CA ALA A 90 -2.34 -4.62 1.81
C ALA A 90 -2.07 -3.33 2.62
N THR A 91 -3.02 -2.89 3.48
CA THR A 91 -2.82 -1.72 4.32
C THR A 91 -1.93 -2.09 5.51
N PRO A 92 -0.81 -1.38 5.75
CA PRO A 92 0.04 -1.66 6.90
C PRO A 92 -0.67 -1.39 8.22
N ILE A 93 -0.42 -2.25 9.21
CA ILE A 93 -1.06 -2.21 10.53
C ILE A 93 0.04 -2.21 11.60
N ILE A 94 -0.01 -1.22 12.47
CA ILE A 94 0.79 -1.18 13.71
C ILE A 94 -0.16 -1.34 14.89
N LEU A 95 0.10 -2.33 15.74
CA LEU A 95 -0.64 -2.51 16.99
C LEU A 95 0.12 -1.88 18.15
N ILE A 96 -0.63 -1.28 19.07
CA ILE A 96 -0.10 -0.74 20.31
C ILE A 96 -0.51 -1.67 21.45
N THR A 97 0.43 -2.05 22.30
CA THR A 97 0.18 -2.97 23.42
C THR A 97 0.69 -2.43 24.75
N GLY A 98 0.23 -3.01 25.85
CA GLY A 98 0.75 -2.70 27.19
C GLY A 98 2.15 -3.29 27.41
N LYS A 99 2.90 -2.72 28.36
CA LYS A 99 4.31 -3.06 28.66
C LYS A 99 4.58 -4.55 28.91
N SER A 100 3.61 -5.26 29.49
CA SER A 100 3.78 -6.66 29.93
C SER A 100 3.02 -7.67 29.06
N ASP A 101 2.50 -7.26 27.90
CA ASP A 101 1.69 -8.10 27.02
C ASP A 101 2.51 -8.68 25.85
N SER A 102 3.56 -9.41 26.20
CA SER A 102 4.41 -10.07 25.19
C SER A 102 3.66 -11.14 24.39
N ALA A 103 2.77 -11.89 25.04
CA ALA A 103 1.93 -12.88 24.37
C ALA A 103 0.99 -12.20 23.36
N GLY A 104 0.34 -11.09 23.73
CA GLY A 104 -0.48 -10.32 22.81
C GLY A 104 0.31 -9.73 21.64
N ALA A 105 1.58 -9.36 21.85
CA ALA A 105 2.44 -8.92 20.76
C ALA A 105 2.71 -10.05 19.73
N VAL A 106 3.00 -11.27 20.21
CA VAL A 106 3.18 -12.46 19.36
C VAL A 106 1.89 -12.77 18.59
N ASP A 107 0.75 -12.77 19.27
CA ASP A 107 -0.56 -12.98 18.64
C ASP A 107 -0.90 -11.90 17.61
N GLY A 108 -0.49 -10.65 17.86
CA GLY A 108 -0.63 -9.54 16.91
C GLY A 108 0.13 -9.79 15.62
N PHE A 109 1.40 -10.22 15.70
CA PHE A 109 2.18 -10.61 14.53
C PHE A 109 1.57 -11.83 13.82
N ALA A 110 1.14 -12.85 14.58
CA ALA A 110 0.49 -14.03 14.01
C ALA A 110 -0.83 -13.70 13.28
N ALA A 111 -1.54 -12.65 13.73
CA ALA A 111 -2.72 -12.13 13.04
C ALA A 111 -2.41 -11.33 11.77
N GLY A 112 -1.14 -11.01 11.51
CA GLY A 112 -0.69 -10.28 10.33
C GLY A 112 -0.43 -8.78 10.56
N ALA A 113 -0.21 -8.33 11.80
CA ALA A 113 0.27 -6.97 12.04
C ALA A 113 1.72 -6.82 11.50
N ASP A 114 1.99 -5.66 10.90
CA ASP A 114 3.32 -5.35 10.37
C ASP A 114 4.31 -4.93 11.45
N ASP A 115 3.79 -4.38 12.55
CA ASP A 115 4.59 -3.99 13.71
C ASP A 115 3.74 -4.00 14.98
N VAL A 116 4.43 -4.13 16.14
CA VAL A 116 3.82 -4.01 17.46
C VAL A 116 4.68 -3.10 18.33
N VAL A 117 4.05 -2.11 18.97
CA VAL A 117 4.74 -1.11 19.80
C VAL A 117 4.18 -1.17 21.24
N ALA A 118 5.06 -1.44 22.19
CA ALA A 118 4.66 -1.49 23.60
C ALA A 118 4.64 -0.10 24.25
N LYS A 119 3.63 0.20 25.06
CA LYS A 119 3.58 1.36 25.96
C LYS A 119 4.49 1.12 27.18
N PRO A 120 5.21 2.14 27.69
CA PRO A 120 5.32 3.49 27.14
C PRO A 120 6.26 3.57 25.94
N PHE A 121 5.97 4.44 24.97
CA PHE A 121 6.80 4.69 23.79
C PHE A 121 7.07 6.20 23.62
N TYR A 122 8.15 6.51 22.90
CA TYR A 122 8.42 7.87 22.44
C TYR A 122 7.71 8.10 21.12
N PHE A 123 7.01 9.23 20.97
CA PHE A 123 6.27 9.56 19.75
C PHE A 123 7.18 9.64 18.52
N GLU A 124 8.39 10.15 18.68
CA GLU A 124 9.39 10.24 17.62
C GLU A 124 9.74 8.88 17.05
N VAL A 125 9.85 7.84 17.91
CA VAL A 125 10.10 6.46 17.51
C VAL A 125 8.86 5.88 16.80
N LEU A 126 7.66 6.13 17.32
CA LEU A 126 6.43 5.69 16.66
C LEU A 126 6.27 6.32 15.29
N ILE A 127 6.51 7.62 15.15
CA ILE A 127 6.47 8.36 13.88
C ILE A 127 7.46 7.77 12.86
N ALA A 128 8.69 7.48 13.29
CA ALA A 128 9.69 6.85 12.43
C ALA A 128 9.26 5.45 11.93
N ARG A 129 8.64 4.65 12.80
CA ARG A 129 8.07 3.34 12.43
C ARG A 129 6.92 3.47 11.44
N ILE A 130 5.99 4.41 11.66
CA ILE A 130 4.88 4.72 10.75
C ILE A 130 5.43 5.09 9.38
N ALA A 131 6.36 6.04 9.31
CA ALA A 131 6.96 6.50 8.05
C ALA A 131 7.61 5.34 7.28
N ARG A 132 8.37 4.49 7.97
CA ARG A 132 9.02 3.32 7.37
C ARG A 132 8.01 2.31 6.81
N ARG A 133 6.91 2.03 7.55
CA ARG A 133 5.87 1.09 7.10
C ARG A 133 5.12 1.61 5.89
N ILE A 134 4.78 2.90 5.89
CA ILE A 134 4.13 3.55 4.73
C ILE A 134 5.03 3.50 3.50
N ALA A 135 6.31 3.87 3.63
CA ALA A 135 7.26 3.86 2.52
C ALA A 135 7.41 2.46 1.93
N ARG A 136 7.52 1.42 2.78
CA ARG A 136 7.59 0.03 2.33
C ARG A 136 6.34 -0.40 1.57
N ALA A 137 5.15 -0.12 2.11
CA ALA A 137 3.90 -0.48 1.44
C ALA A 137 3.71 0.27 0.11
N GLN A 138 4.20 1.50 0.00
CA GLN A 138 4.20 2.26 -1.26
C GLN A 138 5.11 1.59 -2.29
N SER A 139 6.35 1.26 -1.93
CA SER A 139 7.29 0.58 -2.84
C SER A 139 6.77 -0.79 -3.30
N GLU A 140 6.15 -1.57 -2.42
CA GLU A 140 5.54 -2.85 -2.77
C GLU A 140 4.38 -2.68 -3.77
N ARG A 141 3.54 -1.64 -3.60
CA ARG A 141 2.46 -1.31 -4.55
C ARG A 141 2.99 -0.88 -5.90
N GLU A 142 4.04 -0.04 -5.93
CA GLU A 142 4.69 0.40 -7.17
C GLU A 142 5.25 -0.80 -7.94
N LEU A 143 5.98 -1.69 -7.28
CA LEU A 143 6.50 -2.91 -7.90
C LEU A 143 5.41 -3.81 -8.49
N LEU A 144 4.28 -3.97 -7.80
CA LEU A 144 3.15 -4.76 -8.29
C LEU A 144 2.50 -4.11 -9.52
N ASN A 145 2.36 -2.78 -9.55
CA ASN A 145 1.82 -2.04 -10.68
C ASN A 145 2.76 -2.12 -11.89
N ASP A 146 4.08 -1.97 -11.68
CA ASP A 146 5.08 -2.08 -12.74
C ASP A 146 5.08 -3.49 -13.34
N LYS A 147 5.01 -4.52 -12.49
CA LYS A 147 4.88 -5.90 -12.94
C LYS A 147 3.63 -6.11 -13.80
N ALA A 148 2.47 -5.67 -13.32
CA ALA A 148 1.21 -5.80 -14.07
C ALA A 148 1.28 -5.07 -15.43
N THR A 149 1.91 -3.90 -15.48
CA THR A 149 2.12 -3.14 -16.71
C THR A 149 3.04 -3.88 -17.68
N LEU A 150 4.14 -4.47 -17.18
CA LEU A 150 5.07 -5.26 -18.00
C LEU A 150 4.38 -6.52 -18.55
N ASP A 151 3.63 -7.24 -17.73
CA ASP A 151 2.89 -8.43 -18.15
C ASP A 151 1.88 -8.10 -19.27
N ALA A 152 1.13 -7.00 -19.13
CA ALA A 152 0.21 -6.52 -20.17
C ALA A 152 0.93 -6.20 -21.50
N ARG A 153 2.11 -5.55 -21.42
CA ARG A 153 2.93 -5.24 -22.62
C ARG A 153 3.46 -6.50 -23.30
N VAL A 154 3.86 -7.52 -22.53
CA VAL A 154 4.30 -8.81 -23.08
C VAL A 154 3.17 -9.47 -23.86
N VAL A 155 1.95 -9.54 -23.30
CA VAL A 155 0.78 -10.10 -23.97
C VAL A 155 0.47 -9.34 -25.27
N THR A 156 0.45 -8.02 -25.23
CA THR A 156 0.18 -7.19 -26.42
C THR A 156 1.21 -7.43 -27.52
N ARG A 157 2.49 -7.51 -27.18
CA ARG A 157 3.56 -7.79 -28.15
C ARG A 157 3.48 -9.20 -28.72
N ALA A 158 3.10 -10.20 -27.93
CA ALA A 158 2.91 -11.56 -28.41
C ALA A 158 1.80 -11.63 -29.47
N ILE A 159 0.68 -10.93 -29.23
CA ILE A 159 -0.42 -10.84 -30.21
C ILE A 159 0.06 -10.17 -31.50
N GLN A 160 0.73 -9.01 -31.42
CA GLN A 160 1.25 -8.29 -32.57
C GLN A 160 2.25 -9.13 -33.40
N LEU A 161 3.13 -9.88 -32.73
CA LEU A 161 4.05 -10.78 -33.40
C LEU A 161 3.31 -11.91 -34.12
N GLY A 162 2.26 -12.46 -33.52
CA GLY A 162 1.40 -13.46 -34.15
C GLY A 162 0.72 -12.92 -35.42
N GLU A 163 0.15 -11.74 -35.36
CA GLU A 163 -0.48 -11.06 -36.50
C GLU A 163 0.53 -10.77 -37.63
N MET A 164 1.70 -10.26 -37.29
CA MET A 164 2.78 -9.99 -38.28
C MET A 164 3.27 -11.29 -38.93
N ARG A 165 3.37 -12.39 -38.19
CA ARG A 165 3.76 -13.68 -38.73
C ARG A 165 2.74 -14.20 -39.76
N VAL A 166 1.46 -14.15 -39.44
CA VAL A 166 0.39 -14.54 -40.37
C VAL A 166 0.40 -13.66 -41.63
N ALA A 167 0.59 -12.35 -41.47
CA ALA A 167 0.67 -11.43 -42.62
C ALA A 167 1.91 -11.72 -43.49
N LEU A 168 3.04 -12.05 -42.89
CA LEU A 168 4.26 -12.42 -43.60
C LEU A 168 4.06 -13.72 -44.39
N GLU A 169 3.54 -14.77 -43.80
CA GLU A 169 3.24 -16.05 -44.43
C GLU A 169 2.27 -15.87 -45.62
N ALA A 170 1.25 -15.01 -45.50
CA ALA A 170 0.35 -14.69 -46.61
C ALA A 170 1.05 -13.95 -47.77
N SER A 171 1.92 -12.99 -47.43
CA SER A 171 2.68 -12.24 -48.42
C SER A 171 3.69 -13.13 -49.18
N GLU A 172 4.37 -14.05 -48.48
CA GLU A 172 5.28 -15.02 -49.10
C GLU A 172 4.54 -15.98 -50.01
N ALA A 173 3.39 -16.49 -49.63
CA ALA A 173 2.53 -17.36 -50.42
C ALA A 173 2.07 -16.65 -51.74
N GLU A 174 1.69 -15.37 -51.65
CA GLU A 174 1.27 -14.58 -52.81
C GLU A 174 2.44 -14.30 -53.75
N ARG A 175 3.61 -13.95 -53.22
CA ARG A 175 4.83 -13.79 -54.01
C ARG A 175 5.16 -15.07 -54.80
N ASP A 176 5.20 -16.23 -54.13
CA ASP A 176 5.46 -17.52 -54.73
C ASP A 176 4.44 -17.90 -55.83
N ARG A 177 3.16 -17.46 -55.63
CA ARG A 177 2.11 -17.63 -56.66
C ARG A 177 2.40 -16.80 -57.90
N LEU A 178 2.78 -15.52 -57.72
CA LEU A 178 3.09 -14.61 -58.80
C LEU A 178 4.34 -15.06 -59.61
N GLU A 179 5.40 -15.52 -58.93
CA GLU A 179 6.60 -16.05 -59.57
C GLU A 179 6.27 -17.27 -60.43
N ARG A 180 5.37 -18.18 -59.99
CA ARG A 180 4.92 -19.33 -60.79
C ARG A 180 4.14 -18.94 -62.04
N ILE A 181 3.41 -17.82 -62.01
CA ILE A 181 2.65 -17.31 -63.14
C ILE A 181 3.62 -16.69 -64.19
N VAL A 182 4.57 -15.88 -63.75
CA VAL A 182 5.54 -15.21 -64.61
C VAL A 182 6.53 -16.20 -65.24
N GLY A 183 6.96 -17.26 -64.53
CA GLY A 183 7.86 -18.28 -65.04
C GLY A 183 7.24 -19.28 -66.04
N ARG A 184 5.91 -19.17 -66.30
CA ARG A 184 5.17 -19.99 -67.29
C ARG A 184 4.83 -19.24 -68.60
N ALA A 185 5.18 -17.95 -68.67
CA ALA A 185 5.00 -17.11 -69.85
C ALA A 185 6.28 -17.02 -70.64
#